data_78467a0f3fd971ba01ce2bf3e87d93a1
#
_entry.id   78467a0f3fd971ba01ce2bf3e87d93a1
#
_cell.length_a   1.000
_cell.length_b   1.000
_cell.length_c   1.000
_cell.angle_alpha   90.00
_cell.angle_beta   90.00
_cell.angle_gamma   90.00
#
_symmetry.space_group_name_H-M   'P 1'
#
loop_
_entity.id
_entity.type
_entity.pdbx_description
1 polymer ?
#
loop_
_entity_poly.entity_id
_entity_poly.type
_entity_poly.pdbx_seq_one_letter_code
_entity_poly.pdbx_strand_id
1 'polypeptide(L)'
;MKNIILSLVLSFFCLSVFAQREVTPVDWKKIKTLVETDADYVKTQVAKLSAQQLDTTQTYDERIQAFYGQSFLSNEKEKSLVDKAVKSFNDKNYQEALAQSESALDINPLNITALRLVAYSISLMLKEGFECKYTLDDGQIFYYRMMRCLNTIAKTGLGTKDSPFYVTSINDEYEFLRYYLEIWEYKSQALVGTSVGACDKFELAESSEYYSDEEIYFECSRVLELETLRFKQK
;
A
#
# COMPACT_ATOMS: atom_id res chain seq x y z
N MET A 1 -13.87 -10.40 -52.89
CA MET A 1 -12.97 -9.31 -52.40
C MET A 1 -13.51 -8.52 -51.21
N LYS A 2 -14.82 -8.38 -51.00
CA LYS A 2 -15.39 -7.63 -49.86
C LYS A 2 -15.17 -8.30 -48.48
N ASN A 3 -15.08 -9.63 -48.43
CA ASN A 3 -14.94 -10.37 -47.16
C ASN A 3 -13.51 -10.46 -46.59
N ILE A 4 -12.49 -10.19 -47.43
CA ILE A 4 -11.07 -10.17 -47.01
C ILE A 4 -10.72 -8.85 -46.33
N ILE A 5 -11.35 -7.75 -46.74
CA ILE A 5 -11.10 -6.44 -46.13
C ILE A 5 -11.70 -6.33 -44.72
N LEU A 6 -12.83 -6.98 -44.49
CA LEU A 6 -13.46 -7.00 -43.16
C LEU A 6 -12.67 -7.80 -42.14
N SER A 7 -11.99 -8.89 -42.55
CA SER A 7 -11.15 -9.72 -41.68
C SER A 7 -9.86 -9.01 -41.30
N LEU A 8 -9.28 -8.18 -42.15
CA LEU A 8 -8.07 -7.40 -41.87
C LEU A 8 -8.31 -6.21 -40.92
N VAL A 9 -9.50 -5.63 -40.94
CA VAL A 9 -9.86 -4.53 -40.02
C VAL A 9 -10.13 -5.05 -38.60
N LEU A 10 -10.72 -6.25 -38.47
CA LEU A 10 -10.91 -6.86 -37.15
C LEU A 10 -9.58 -7.33 -36.48
N SER A 11 -8.59 -7.76 -37.26
CA SER A 11 -7.29 -8.16 -36.71
C SER A 11 -6.43 -6.97 -36.26
N PHE A 12 -6.68 -5.77 -36.78
CA PHE A 12 -5.96 -4.55 -36.31
C PHE A 12 -6.54 -3.98 -35.02
N PHE A 13 -7.81 -4.27 -34.69
CA PHE A 13 -8.43 -3.81 -33.44
C PHE A 13 -8.05 -4.65 -32.21
N CYS A 14 -7.52 -5.88 -32.40
CA CYS A 14 -7.07 -6.72 -31.30
C CYS A 14 -5.63 -6.43 -30.84
N LEU A 15 -4.88 -5.56 -31.51
CA LEU A 15 -3.48 -5.26 -31.17
C LEU A 15 -3.29 -3.97 -30.34
N SER A 16 -4.35 -3.28 -29.95
CA SER A 16 -4.24 -1.97 -29.31
C SER A 16 -4.75 -1.90 -27.86
N VAL A 17 -4.89 -3.02 -27.14
CA VAL A 17 -5.41 -3.01 -25.75
C VAL A 17 -4.34 -3.41 -24.71
N PHE A 18 -3.11 -3.57 -25.06
CA PHE A 18 -2.02 -3.48 -24.09
C PHE A 18 -1.52 -2.03 -24.02
N ALA A 19 -2.39 -1.13 -23.57
CA ALA A 19 -1.89 0.13 -23.02
C ALA A 19 -0.96 -0.26 -21.85
N GLN A 20 0.35 -0.20 -22.08
CA GLN A 20 1.34 -0.45 -21.07
C GLN A 20 0.98 0.45 -19.88
N ARG A 21 0.62 -0.15 -18.75
CA ARG A 21 0.25 0.60 -17.55
C ARG A 21 1.41 1.53 -17.22
N GLU A 22 1.17 2.82 -17.25
CA GLU A 22 2.16 3.82 -16.85
C GLU A 22 2.51 3.63 -15.38
N VAL A 23 3.79 3.42 -15.09
CA VAL A 23 4.32 3.27 -13.74
C VAL A 23 5.30 4.38 -13.41
N THR A 24 5.38 4.75 -12.17
CA THR A 24 6.28 5.78 -11.64
C THR A 24 7.11 5.16 -10.50
N PRO A 25 8.30 4.61 -10.79
CA PRO A 25 9.18 4.04 -9.79
C PRO A 25 9.57 5.08 -8.72
N VAL A 26 9.76 4.63 -7.48
CA VAL A 26 10.12 5.51 -6.37
C VAL A 26 11.61 5.83 -6.41
N ASP A 27 11.95 7.10 -6.54
CA ASP A 27 13.30 7.60 -6.33
C ASP A 27 13.48 7.97 -4.85
N TRP A 28 13.96 7.03 -4.05
CA TRP A 28 14.18 7.20 -2.61
C TRP A 28 15.07 8.39 -2.26
N LYS A 29 16.08 8.67 -3.09
CA LYS A 29 16.98 9.82 -2.87
C LYS A 29 16.23 11.13 -3.06
N LYS A 30 15.44 11.25 -4.11
CA LYS A 30 14.59 12.42 -4.38
C LYS A 30 13.56 12.62 -3.26
N ILE A 31 12.89 11.54 -2.82
CA ILE A 31 11.91 11.60 -1.72
C ILE A 31 12.59 12.07 -0.42
N LYS A 32 13.72 11.47 -0.06
CA LYS A 32 14.48 11.86 1.14
C LYS A 32 14.89 13.35 1.09
N THR A 33 15.46 13.77 -0.03
CA THR A 33 15.85 15.18 -0.23
C THR A 33 14.65 16.11 -0.09
N LEU A 34 13.50 15.75 -0.66
CA LEU A 34 12.27 16.54 -0.55
C LEU A 34 11.82 16.68 0.91
N VAL A 35 11.84 15.59 1.69
CA VAL A 35 11.49 15.64 3.12
C VAL A 35 12.48 16.51 3.90
N GLU A 36 13.79 16.45 3.60
CA GLU A 36 14.83 17.23 4.27
C GLU A 36 14.74 18.73 3.93
N THR A 37 14.31 19.08 2.72
CA THR A 37 14.29 20.49 2.25
C THR A 37 12.91 21.13 2.39
N ASP A 38 11.82 20.38 2.31
CA ASP A 38 10.44 20.89 2.36
C ASP A 38 9.48 19.88 3.01
N ALA A 39 9.70 19.60 4.29
CA ALA A 39 8.84 18.68 5.05
C ALA A 39 7.38 19.15 5.11
N ASP A 40 7.12 20.45 5.07
CA ASP A 40 5.76 20.99 5.19
C ASP A 40 4.97 20.79 3.89
N TYR A 41 5.64 20.83 2.74
CA TYR A 41 5.02 20.39 1.49
C TYR A 41 4.61 18.92 1.56
N VAL A 42 5.51 18.03 2.02
CA VAL A 42 5.21 16.60 2.16
C VAL A 42 4.02 16.39 3.09
N LYS A 43 4.00 17.04 4.27
CA LYS A 43 2.86 16.98 5.22
C LYS A 43 1.55 17.46 4.58
N THR A 44 1.61 18.49 3.74
CA THR A 44 0.46 19.00 2.99
C THR A 44 -0.07 17.92 2.02
N GLN A 45 0.82 17.26 1.29
CA GLN A 45 0.41 16.17 0.40
C GLN A 45 -0.11 14.95 1.16
N VAL A 46 0.47 14.63 2.33
CA VAL A 46 -0.03 13.59 3.25
C VAL A 46 -1.46 13.92 3.72
N ALA A 47 -1.71 15.16 4.12
CA ALA A 47 -3.04 15.59 4.55
C ALA A 47 -4.08 15.46 3.42
N LYS A 48 -3.73 15.79 2.18
CA LYS A 48 -4.60 15.58 0.99
C LYS A 48 -4.88 14.09 0.75
N LEU A 49 -3.85 13.24 0.76
CA LEU A 49 -4.00 11.81 0.51
C LEU A 49 -4.81 11.12 1.60
N SER A 50 -4.69 11.56 2.86
CA SER A 50 -5.39 11.02 4.03
C SER A 50 -6.78 11.64 4.27
N ALA A 51 -7.20 12.64 3.49
CA ALA A 51 -8.48 13.31 3.66
C ALA A 51 -9.67 12.34 3.55
N GLN A 52 -10.79 12.65 4.21
CA GLN A 52 -12.01 11.84 4.11
C GLN A 52 -12.49 11.74 2.66
N GLN A 53 -12.57 12.88 1.98
CA GLN A 53 -12.88 12.93 0.55
C GLN A 53 -11.60 12.94 -0.27
N LEU A 54 -11.61 12.23 -1.40
CA LEU A 54 -10.49 12.21 -2.33
C LEU A 54 -10.28 13.62 -2.92
N ASP A 55 -9.09 14.16 -2.74
CA ASP A 55 -8.65 15.33 -3.50
C ASP A 55 -8.30 14.91 -4.93
N THR A 56 -9.21 15.19 -5.86
CA THR A 56 -9.06 14.83 -7.27
C THR A 56 -8.01 15.68 -7.99
N THR A 57 -7.54 16.77 -7.36
CA THR A 57 -6.47 17.62 -7.93
C THR A 57 -5.08 17.08 -7.63
N GLN A 58 -4.94 16.18 -6.64
CA GLN A 58 -3.68 15.57 -6.28
C GLN A 58 -3.22 14.57 -7.36
N THR A 59 -2.10 14.86 -7.99
CA THR A 59 -1.48 13.99 -9.00
C THR A 59 -0.91 12.71 -8.39
N TYR A 60 -0.63 11.69 -9.23
CA TYR A 60 0.02 10.46 -8.75
C TYR A 60 1.43 10.73 -8.20
N ASP A 61 2.20 11.63 -8.80
CA ASP A 61 3.52 12.01 -8.28
C ASP A 61 3.43 12.59 -6.88
N GLU A 62 2.45 13.47 -6.62
CA GLU A 62 2.20 14.05 -5.29
C GLU A 62 1.75 12.97 -4.28
N ARG A 63 0.96 11.97 -4.71
CA ARG A 63 0.59 10.83 -3.85
C ARG A 63 1.79 9.95 -3.51
N ILE A 64 2.68 9.69 -4.48
CA ILE A 64 3.95 8.99 -4.27
C ILE A 64 4.82 9.77 -3.29
N GLN A 65 4.98 11.08 -3.48
CA GLN A 65 5.74 11.94 -2.55
C GLN A 65 5.13 11.94 -1.15
N ALA A 66 3.80 11.95 -1.02
CA ALA A 66 3.11 11.85 0.27
C ALA A 66 3.35 10.51 0.95
N PHE A 67 3.04 9.40 0.27
CA PHE A 67 3.08 8.06 0.85
C PHE A 67 4.50 7.66 1.24
N TYR A 68 5.45 7.79 0.32
CA TYR A 68 6.84 7.40 0.57
C TYR A 68 7.58 8.42 1.43
N GLY A 69 7.26 9.71 1.31
CA GLY A 69 7.79 10.77 2.18
C GLY A 69 7.39 10.60 3.64
N GLN A 70 6.17 10.13 3.90
CA GLN A 70 5.70 9.84 5.26
C GLN A 70 6.60 8.82 5.98
N SER A 71 7.21 7.87 5.28
CA SER A 71 8.14 6.90 5.88
C SER A 71 9.41 7.53 6.48
N PHE A 72 9.74 8.77 6.14
CA PHE A 72 10.83 9.54 6.74
C PHE A 72 10.36 10.43 7.90
N LEU A 73 9.05 10.65 8.04
CA LEU A 73 8.45 11.44 9.12
C LEU A 73 7.93 10.55 10.27
N SER A 74 7.71 9.26 10.01
CA SER A 74 7.24 8.27 10.98
C SER A 74 8.36 7.85 11.96
N ASN A 75 7.96 7.24 13.07
CA ASN A 75 8.88 6.83 14.14
C ASN A 75 8.54 5.45 14.73
N GLU A 76 9.42 4.95 15.63
CA GLU A 76 9.27 3.63 16.28
C GLU A 76 7.97 3.47 17.08
N LYS A 77 7.42 4.56 17.62
CA LYS A 77 6.16 4.51 18.36
C LYS A 77 5.01 4.08 17.47
N GLU A 78 4.98 4.53 16.21
CA GLU A 78 3.98 4.09 15.21
C GLU A 78 3.98 2.57 15.07
N LYS A 79 5.16 1.97 14.80
CA LYS A 79 5.29 0.52 14.64
C LYS A 79 4.81 -0.23 15.88
N SER A 80 5.23 0.21 17.08
CA SER A 80 4.81 -0.42 18.33
C SER A 80 3.28 -0.38 18.52
N LEU A 81 2.63 0.70 18.12
CA LEU A 81 1.17 0.84 18.18
C LEU A 81 0.48 -0.10 17.18
N VAL A 82 0.99 -0.18 15.95
CA VAL A 82 0.47 -1.11 14.92
C VAL A 82 0.62 -2.56 15.37
N ASP A 83 1.79 -2.97 15.88
CA ASP A 83 2.03 -4.34 16.37
C ASP A 83 1.05 -4.72 17.50
N LYS A 84 0.79 -3.79 18.44
CA LYS A 84 -0.21 -3.97 19.51
C LYS A 84 -1.63 -4.06 18.95
N ALA A 85 -1.98 -3.18 18.01
CA ALA A 85 -3.29 -3.16 17.38
C ALA A 85 -3.59 -4.47 16.64
N VAL A 86 -2.60 -5.00 15.89
CA VAL A 86 -2.70 -6.31 15.23
C VAL A 86 -2.95 -7.42 16.26
N LYS A 87 -2.19 -7.42 17.36
CA LYS A 87 -2.37 -8.41 18.44
C LYS A 87 -3.78 -8.31 19.03
N SER A 88 -4.21 -7.11 19.45
CA SER A 88 -5.53 -6.89 20.03
C SER A 88 -6.65 -7.31 19.07
N PHE A 89 -6.50 -7.04 17.78
CA PHE A 89 -7.46 -7.46 16.76
C PHE A 89 -7.55 -8.98 16.63
N ASN A 90 -6.41 -9.68 16.62
CA ASN A 90 -6.35 -11.14 16.56
C ASN A 90 -6.93 -11.79 17.82
N ASP A 91 -6.78 -11.13 18.97
CA ASP A 91 -7.37 -11.53 20.27
C ASP A 91 -8.87 -11.15 20.35
N LYS A 92 -9.46 -10.61 19.27
CA LYS A 92 -10.85 -10.10 19.17
C LYS A 92 -11.18 -8.96 20.13
N ASN A 93 -10.17 -8.28 20.67
CA ASN A 93 -10.35 -7.06 21.43
C ASN A 93 -10.41 -5.86 20.47
N TYR A 94 -11.54 -5.73 19.77
CA TYR A 94 -11.70 -4.74 18.70
C TYR A 94 -11.68 -3.29 19.20
N GLN A 95 -12.12 -3.05 20.44
CA GLN A 95 -12.09 -1.72 21.03
C GLN A 95 -10.64 -1.24 21.26
N GLU A 96 -9.80 -2.09 21.80
CA GLU A 96 -8.39 -1.79 22.01
C GLU A 96 -7.62 -1.70 20.67
N ALA A 97 -7.92 -2.60 19.72
CA ALA A 97 -7.36 -2.56 18.38
C ALA A 97 -7.68 -1.23 17.68
N LEU A 98 -8.92 -0.75 17.80
CA LEU A 98 -9.37 0.55 17.29
C LEU A 98 -8.56 1.70 17.89
N ALA A 99 -8.47 1.77 19.23
CA ALA A 99 -7.78 2.85 19.94
C ALA A 99 -6.29 2.91 19.60
N GLN A 100 -5.63 1.75 19.52
CA GLN A 100 -4.21 1.66 19.17
C GLN A 100 -3.96 2.02 17.71
N SER A 101 -4.86 1.62 16.80
CA SER A 101 -4.77 1.97 15.38
C SER A 101 -4.98 3.47 15.15
N GLU A 102 -5.93 4.09 15.84
CA GLU A 102 -6.13 5.56 15.81
C GLU A 102 -4.86 6.28 16.27
N SER A 103 -4.26 5.83 17.39
CA SER A 103 -3.02 6.41 17.89
C SER A 103 -1.83 6.22 16.93
N ALA A 104 -1.82 5.15 16.13
CA ALA A 104 -0.85 4.97 15.06
C ALA A 104 -1.10 5.93 13.89
N LEU A 105 -2.38 6.16 13.54
CA LEU A 105 -2.79 7.09 12.48
C LEU A 105 -2.53 8.56 12.85
N ASP A 106 -2.48 8.92 14.12
CA ASP A 106 -2.05 10.25 14.58
C ASP A 106 -0.57 10.52 14.23
N ILE A 107 0.24 9.47 14.13
CA ILE A 107 1.66 9.56 13.75
C ILE A 107 1.84 9.42 12.24
N ASN A 108 1.18 8.41 11.68
CA ASN A 108 1.22 8.12 10.24
C ASN A 108 -0.20 7.92 9.70
N PRO A 109 -0.86 8.96 9.20
CA PRO A 109 -2.23 8.87 8.70
C PRO A 109 -2.38 8.02 7.43
N LEU A 110 -1.26 7.54 6.86
CA LEU A 110 -1.20 6.69 5.67
C LEU A 110 -0.80 5.24 5.99
N ASN A 111 -0.70 4.85 7.28
CA ASN A 111 -0.39 3.48 7.66
C ASN A 111 -1.53 2.53 7.23
N ILE A 112 -1.25 1.67 6.26
CA ILE A 112 -2.24 0.79 5.60
C ILE A 112 -2.86 -0.18 6.60
N THR A 113 -2.03 -0.84 7.42
CA THR A 113 -2.51 -1.79 8.44
C THR A 113 -3.40 -1.10 9.48
N ALA A 114 -3.01 0.07 9.96
CA ALA A 114 -3.82 0.82 10.93
C ALA A 114 -5.17 1.25 10.31
N LEU A 115 -5.17 1.74 9.07
CA LEU A 115 -6.41 2.09 8.35
C LEU A 115 -7.35 0.89 8.22
N ARG A 116 -6.81 -0.28 7.86
CA ARG A 116 -7.57 -1.52 7.79
C ARG A 116 -8.14 -1.89 9.16
N LEU A 117 -7.31 -1.90 10.19
CA LEU A 117 -7.73 -2.29 11.54
C LEU A 117 -8.83 -1.38 12.07
N VAL A 118 -8.77 -0.06 11.82
CA VAL A 118 -9.87 0.86 12.17
C VAL A 118 -11.15 0.44 11.44
N ALA A 119 -11.10 0.30 10.11
CA ALA A 119 -12.28 -0.04 9.31
C ALA A 119 -12.94 -1.36 9.75
N TYR A 120 -12.12 -2.40 9.96
CA TYR A 120 -12.62 -3.73 10.35
C TYR A 120 -13.06 -3.77 11.81
N SER A 121 -12.37 -3.09 12.75
CA SER A 121 -12.79 -3.02 14.14
C SER A 121 -14.15 -2.35 14.28
N ILE A 122 -14.38 -1.23 13.59
CA ILE A 122 -15.69 -0.56 13.55
C ILE A 122 -16.78 -1.53 13.06
N SER A 123 -16.55 -2.19 11.93
CA SER A 123 -17.52 -3.11 11.34
C SER A 123 -17.85 -4.28 12.27
N LEU A 124 -16.84 -4.88 12.92
CA LEU A 124 -17.03 -6.02 13.81
C LEU A 124 -17.69 -5.61 15.13
N MET A 125 -17.28 -4.47 15.72
CA MET A 125 -17.92 -3.95 16.94
C MET A 125 -19.42 -3.70 16.71
N LEU A 126 -19.78 -3.04 15.63
CA LEU A 126 -21.18 -2.76 15.31
C LEU A 126 -21.97 -4.04 15.00
N LYS A 127 -21.37 -4.99 14.30
CA LYS A 127 -21.97 -6.29 13.99
C LYS A 127 -22.25 -7.12 15.26
N GLU A 128 -21.35 -7.05 16.24
CA GLU A 128 -21.46 -7.78 17.51
C GLU A 128 -22.27 -7.03 18.57
N GLY A 129 -22.74 -5.81 18.25
CA GLY A 129 -23.56 -4.98 19.14
C GLY A 129 -22.78 -4.25 20.23
N PHE A 130 -21.46 -4.11 20.07
CA PHE A 130 -20.65 -3.29 20.97
C PHE A 130 -20.89 -1.79 20.74
N GLU A 131 -20.73 -1.02 21.79
CA GLU A 131 -20.73 0.44 21.70
C GLU A 131 -19.52 0.90 20.85
N CYS A 132 -19.80 1.69 19.82
CA CYS A 132 -18.78 2.27 18.95
C CYS A 132 -19.10 3.73 18.67
N LYS A 133 -18.09 4.62 18.81
CA LYS A 133 -18.23 6.05 18.50
C LYS A 133 -18.38 6.34 17.00
N TYR A 134 -18.13 5.36 16.16
CA TYR A 134 -18.17 5.44 14.70
C TYR A 134 -19.39 4.73 14.14
N THR A 135 -19.80 5.15 12.94
CA THR A 135 -20.80 4.51 12.11
C THR A 135 -20.13 3.57 11.08
N LEU A 136 -20.93 2.77 10.36
CA LEU A 136 -20.42 1.98 9.22
C LEU A 136 -19.85 2.87 8.11
N ASP A 137 -20.46 4.04 7.87
CA ASP A 137 -19.98 4.99 6.86
C ASP A 137 -18.58 5.53 7.23
N ASP A 138 -18.33 5.80 8.53
CA ASP A 138 -16.99 6.16 9.00
C ASP A 138 -15.98 5.03 8.73
N GLY A 139 -16.37 3.77 8.99
CA GLY A 139 -15.55 2.60 8.67
C GLY A 139 -15.21 2.51 7.19
N GLN A 140 -16.17 2.80 6.30
CA GLN A 140 -15.94 2.84 4.86
C GLN A 140 -14.95 3.94 4.44
N ILE A 141 -14.96 5.10 5.10
CA ILE A 141 -13.98 6.17 4.84
C ILE A 141 -12.56 5.67 5.10
N PHE A 142 -12.31 4.97 6.21
CA PHE A 142 -11.00 4.39 6.51
C PHE A 142 -10.59 3.33 5.49
N TYR A 143 -11.52 2.48 5.07
CA TYR A 143 -11.28 1.51 4.00
C TYR A 143 -10.89 2.19 2.68
N TYR A 144 -11.59 3.24 2.26
CA TYR A 144 -11.24 3.98 1.04
C TYR A 144 -9.88 4.68 1.15
N ARG A 145 -9.50 5.19 2.32
CA ARG A 145 -8.18 5.76 2.58
C ARG A 145 -7.09 4.67 2.43
N MET A 146 -7.32 3.49 2.98
CA MET A 146 -6.46 2.31 2.77
C MET A 146 -6.29 2.01 1.28
N MET A 147 -7.39 1.90 0.54
CA MET A 147 -7.36 1.61 -0.90
C MET A 147 -6.62 2.68 -1.72
N ARG A 148 -6.65 3.95 -1.31
CA ARG A 148 -5.85 5.01 -1.95
C ARG A 148 -4.35 4.79 -1.77
N CYS A 149 -3.92 4.35 -0.57
CA CYS A 149 -2.52 4.02 -0.31
C CYS A 149 -2.09 2.79 -1.14
N LEU A 150 -2.90 1.73 -1.17
CA LEU A 150 -2.63 0.55 -2.00
C LEU A 150 -2.59 0.90 -3.50
N ASN A 151 -3.48 1.77 -3.98
CA ASN A 151 -3.45 2.27 -5.35
C ASN A 151 -2.17 3.07 -5.65
N THR A 152 -1.64 3.80 -4.65
CA THR A 152 -0.36 4.50 -4.79
C THR A 152 0.80 3.51 -4.95
N ILE A 153 0.85 2.44 -4.17
CA ILE A 153 1.81 1.33 -4.35
C ILE A 153 1.67 0.74 -5.75
N ALA A 154 0.44 0.45 -6.18
CA ALA A 154 0.17 -0.13 -7.49
C ALA A 154 0.70 0.71 -8.66
N LYS A 155 0.87 2.01 -8.50
CA LYS A 155 1.42 2.92 -9.53
C LYS A 155 2.94 2.91 -9.61
N THR A 156 3.63 2.27 -8.67
CA THR A 156 5.10 2.30 -8.64
C THR A 156 5.77 1.22 -9.46
N GLY A 157 5.05 0.17 -9.83
CA GLY A 157 5.62 -0.97 -10.55
C GLY A 157 4.57 -1.87 -11.21
N LEU A 158 5.06 -2.96 -11.75
CA LEU A 158 4.25 -4.04 -12.34
C LEU A 158 4.31 -5.33 -11.51
N GLY A 159 5.07 -5.35 -10.41
CA GLY A 159 5.29 -6.53 -9.59
C GLY A 159 6.31 -7.51 -10.17
N THR A 160 6.95 -7.17 -11.28
CA THR A 160 8.00 -8.01 -11.90
C THR A 160 9.38 -7.72 -11.30
N LYS A 161 10.35 -8.60 -11.56
CA LYS A 161 11.73 -8.44 -11.09
C LYS A 161 12.37 -7.11 -11.54
N ASP A 162 12.06 -6.64 -12.74
CA ASP A 162 12.62 -5.42 -13.31
C ASP A 162 11.75 -4.17 -13.02
N SER A 163 10.52 -4.37 -12.56
CA SER A 163 9.56 -3.33 -12.20
C SER A 163 8.75 -3.73 -10.96
N PRO A 164 9.41 -3.87 -9.77
CA PRO A 164 8.74 -4.28 -8.53
C PRO A 164 7.79 -3.20 -8.04
N PHE A 165 6.84 -3.57 -7.19
CA PHE A 165 6.10 -2.61 -6.37
C PHE A 165 7.00 -2.11 -5.23
N TYR A 166 6.90 -0.84 -4.88
CA TYR A 166 7.67 -0.26 -3.78
C TYR A 166 6.83 -0.23 -2.51
N VAL A 167 7.43 -0.57 -1.37
CA VAL A 167 6.76 -0.60 -0.06
C VAL A 167 7.53 0.17 1.00
N THR A 168 6.86 0.55 2.08
CA THR A 168 7.45 1.26 3.23
C THR A 168 7.56 0.37 4.46
N SER A 169 6.85 -0.76 4.48
CA SER A 169 6.88 -1.77 5.53
C SER A 169 6.60 -3.16 4.96
N ILE A 170 7.02 -4.21 5.68
CA ILE A 170 6.69 -5.60 5.34
C ILE A 170 5.16 -5.82 5.36
N ASN A 171 4.45 -5.15 6.26
CA ASN A 171 3.00 -5.25 6.32
C ASN A 171 2.34 -4.75 5.04
N ASP A 172 2.90 -3.72 4.38
CA ASP A 172 2.35 -3.19 3.12
C ASP A 172 2.30 -4.25 2.02
N GLU A 173 3.29 -5.17 1.98
CA GLU A 173 3.33 -6.29 1.03
C GLU A 173 2.12 -7.21 1.21
N TYR A 174 1.87 -7.64 2.46
CA TYR A 174 0.75 -8.53 2.77
C TYR A 174 -0.61 -7.86 2.61
N GLU A 175 -0.73 -6.57 2.96
CA GLU A 175 -1.96 -5.81 2.74
C GLU A 175 -2.22 -5.63 1.23
N PHE A 176 -1.16 -5.38 0.44
CA PHE A 176 -1.26 -5.23 -1.00
C PHE A 176 -1.65 -6.55 -1.68
N LEU A 177 -1.00 -7.66 -1.33
CA LEU A 177 -1.36 -8.99 -1.83
C LEU A 177 -2.84 -9.29 -1.56
N ARG A 178 -3.29 -9.12 -0.32
CA ARG A 178 -4.63 -9.53 0.12
C ARG A 178 -5.75 -8.63 -0.37
N TYR A 179 -5.57 -7.32 -0.25
CA TYR A 179 -6.67 -6.36 -0.43
C TYR A 179 -6.63 -5.61 -1.77
N TYR A 180 -5.51 -5.65 -2.48
CA TYR A 180 -5.41 -5.04 -3.80
C TYR A 180 -5.37 -6.07 -4.92
N LEU A 181 -4.63 -7.16 -4.72
CA LEU A 181 -4.49 -8.23 -5.71
C LEU A 181 -5.38 -9.44 -5.42
N GLU A 182 -6.05 -9.51 -4.27
CA GLU A 182 -6.88 -10.65 -3.83
C GLU A 182 -6.12 -11.98 -3.80
N ILE A 183 -4.82 -11.93 -3.46
CA ILE A 183 -3.95 -13.09 -3.29
C ILE A 183 -3.80 -13.37 -1.80
N TRP A 184 -4.29 -14.54 -1.35
CA TRP A 184 -4.31 -14.92 0.06
C TRP A 184 -3.24 -15.93 0.43
N GLU A 185 -2.77 -16.71 -0.55
CA GLU A 185 -1.81 -17.79 -0.35
C GLU A 185 -0.60 -17.66 -1.26
N TYR A 186 0.56 -17.95 -0.72
CA TYR A 186 1.83 -18.01 -1.45
C TYR A 186 2.63 -19.23 -0.98
N LYS A 187 3.47 -19.79 -1.87
CA LYS A 187 4.30 -20.97 -1.63
C LYS A 187 5.55 -20.65 -0.84
N SER A 188 6.19 -19.52 -1.18
CA SER A 188 7.44 -19.10 -0.56
C SER A 188 7.61 -17.58 -0.61
N GLN A 189 8.44 -17.06 0.32
CA GLN A 189 8.91 -15.67 0.34
C GLN A 189 10.43 -15.69 0.53
N ALA A 190 11.15 -14.86 -0.20
CA ALA A 190 12.60 -14.76 -0.12
C ALA A 190 13.09 -13.36 -0.44
N LEU A 191 14.04 -12.87 0.36
CA LEU A 191 14.78 -11.65 0.04
C LEU A 191 15.79 -11.92 -1.08
N VAL A 192 15.72 -11.16 -2.16
CA VAL A 192 16.57 -11.32 -3.35
C VAL A 192 17.16 -9.98 -3.79
N GLY A 193 18.37 -10.03 -4.36
CA GLY A 193 18.95 -8.87 -5.04
C GLY A 193 18.47 -8.78 -6.49
N THR A 194 18.10 -7.57 -6.93
CA THR A 194 17.68 -7.26 -8.30
C THR A 194 18.47 -6.07 -8.85
N SER A 195 18.25 -5.73 -10.12
CA SER A 195 18.84 -4.53 -10.74
C SER A 195 18.35 -3.22 -10.12
N VAL A 196 17.19 -3.22 -9.46
CA VAL A 196 16.58 -2.04 -8.83
C VAL A 196 16.83 -1.94 -7.32
N GLY A 197 17.36 -3.01 -6.69
CA GLY A 197 17.65 -3.04 -5.26
C GLY A 197 17.32 -4.37 -4.60
N ALA A 198 17.19 -4.35 -3.27
CA ALA A 198 16.72 -5.50 -2.51
C ALA A 198 15.20 -5.63 -2.66
N CYS A 199 14.74 -6.81 -3.00
CA CYS A 199 13.33 -7.10 -3.17
C CYS A 199 12.91 -8.31 -2.36
N ASP A 200 11.72 -8.27 -1.76
CA ASP A 200 11.02 -9.46 -1.34
C ASP A 200 10.29 -10.07 -2.55
N LYS A 201 10.60 -11.34 -2.81
CA LYS A 201 9.99 -12.14 -3.86
C LYS A 201 9.02 -13.13 -3.23
N PHE A 202 7.77 -13.12 -3.68
CA PHE A 202 6.79 -14.15 -3.34
C PHE A 202 6.59 -15.05 -4.56
N GLU A 203 6.57 -16.37 -4.31
CA GLU A 203 6.09 -17.37 -5.26
C GLU A 203 4.63 -17.67 -4.92
N LEU A 204 3.72 -17.33 -5.82
CA LEU A 204 2.28 -17.37 -5.59
C LEU A 204 1.75 -18.80 -5.69
N ALA A 205 0.80 -19.16 -4.84
CA ALA A 205 0.13 -20.45 -4.89
C ALA A 205 -0.89 -20.52 -6.05
N GLU A 206 -1.50 -19.36 -6.34
CA GLU A 206 -2.51 -19.19 -7.39
C GLU A 206 -2.43 -17.76 -7.96
N SER A 207 -2.92 -17.58 -9.17
CA SER A 207 -3.15 -16.27 -9.76
C SER A 207 -4.50 -15.71 -9.29
N SER A 208 -4.65 -14.38 -9.38
CA SER A 208 -5.94 -13.72 -9.18
C SER A 208 -6.42 -13.05 -10.47
N GLU A 209 -7.63 -12.47 -10.45
CA GLU A 209 -8.13 -11.65 -11.54
C GLU A 209 -7.25 -10.41 -11.80
N TYR A 210 -6.55 -9.94 -10.76
CA TYR A 210 -5.76 -8.70 -10.80
C TYR A 210 -4.27 -8.93 -11.06
N TYR A 211 -3.79 -10.18 -10.92
CA TYR A 211 -2.38 -10.53 -11.10
C TYR A 211 -2.22 -11.98 -11.57
N SER A 212 -1.60 -12.18 -12.72
CA SER A 212 -1.52 -13.49 -13.40
C SER A 212 -0.14 -14.15 -13.36
N ASP A 213 0.92 -13.43 -12.95
CA ASP A 213 2.26 -13.99 -12.92
C ASP A 213 2.43 -14.94 -11.70
N GLU A 214 3.33 -15.91 -11.81
CA GLU A 214 3.62 -16.87 -10.74
C GLU A 214 4.47 -16.28 -9.61
N GLU A 215 5.18 -15.18 -9.87
CA GLU A 215 6.05 -14.50 -8.92
C GLU A 215 5.70 -13.02 -8.84
N ILE A 216 5.78 -12.44 -7.64
CA ILE A 216 5.63 -11.00 -7.43
C ILE A 216 6.80 -10.47 -6.61
N TYR A 217 7.23 -9.24 -6.93
CA TYR A 217 8.39 -8.59 -6.33
C TYR A 217 8.01 -7.26 -5.69
N PHE A 218 8.49 -7.05 -4.45
CA PHE A 218 8.37 -5.80 -3.73
C PHE A 218 9.76 -5.22 -3.45
N GLU A 219 10.03 -4.01 -3.88
CA GLU A 219 11.26 -3.28 -3.54
C GLU A 219 11.18 -2.84 -2.07
N CYS A 220 12.10 -3.34 -1.24
CA CYS A 220 12.07 -3.19 0.22
C CYS A 220 13.33 -2.51 0.79
N SER A 221 14.14 -1.80 -0.02
CA SER A 221 15.36 -1.15 0.45
C SER A 221 15.10 -0.18 1.62
N ARG A 222 13.98 0.55 1.58
CA ARG A 222 13.60 1.45 2.68
C ARG A 222 13.23 0.69 3.95
N VAL A 223 12.57 -0.45 3.84
CA VAL A 223 12.24 -1.33 4.98
C VAL A 223 13.52 -1.78 5.67
N LEU A 224 14.49 -2.28 4.90
CA LEU A 224 15.79 -2.73 5.41
C LEU A 224 16.60 -1.59 6.05
N GLU A 225 16.56 -0.39 5.47
CA GLU A 225 17.19 0.79 6.07
C GLU A 225 16.58 1.10 7.45
N LEU A 226 15.26 1.12 7.56
CA LEU A 226 14.56 1.37 8.83
C LEU A 226 14.89 0.31 9.87
N GLU A 227 14.92 -0.96 9.51
CA GLU A 227 15.30 -2.03 10.43
C GLU A 227 16.75 -1.90 10.89
N THR A 228 17.68 -1.56 9.98
CA THR A 228 19.08 -1.33 10.32
C THR A 228 19.25 -0.18 11.32
N LEU A 229 18.50 0.91 11.17
CA LEU A 229 18.51 2.04 12.10
C LEU A 229 18.03 1.62 13.50
N ARG A 230 17.03 0.73 13.59
CA ARG A 230 16.50 0.18 14.85
C ARG A 230 17.53 -0.67 15.59
N PHE A 231 18.28 -1.52 14.89
CA PHE A 231 19.32 -2.33 15.52
C PHE A 231 20.46 -1.51 16.11
N LYS A 232 20.73 -0.32 15.56
CA LYS A 232 21.78 0.59 16.04
C LYS A 232 21.39 1.43 17.27
N GLN A 233 20.09 1.48 17.60
CA GLN A 233 19.57 2.26 18.74
C GLN A 233 19.32 1.40 20.00
N LYS A 234 19.46 0.09 19.90
CA LYS A 234 19.41 -0.88 21.02
C LYS A 234 20.81 -1.17 21.54
#